data_29ea25fe7da1ff2f4bebd1927c526eb2
#
_entry.id   29ea25fe7da1ff2f4bebd1927c526eb2
#
_cell.length_a   1.000
_cell.length_b   1.000
_cell.length_c   1.000
_cell.angle_alpha   90.00
_cell.angle_beta   90.00
_cell.angle_gamma   90.00
#
_symmetry.space_group_name_H-M   'P 1'
#
loop_
_entity.id
_entity.type
_entity.pdbx_description
1 polymer ?
#
loop_
_entity_poly.entity_id
_entity_poly.type
_entity_poly.pdbx_seq_one_letter_code
_entity_poly.pdbx_strand_id
1 'polypeptide(L)'
;MNKEIKILAIESSCDETAAAVVVNGRDVRSNVISSQIALHTLYGGVVPEIASRKHIEKINQVIEQALSDASVTLDDIDAIGVTYGPGLVGALLVGVAEAKAISYAKNIPLVGVHHIEGHISANYIENKELEPPFLCLVVSGGHTHLVKVLDYGKYEILGRTRDDAAGEAFDKVARAIGLGYPGGPKIEKVSHEGNPHAMEFPRAKIEDGPYDFSFSGLKSAVLNYINGCNMKCIEVVQADVAASFQKAVTDVLVGNAMKAIDEFKMDKFAIAGGVASNGTLREAMREACEKKGVKFYHPSPIFCTDNAAMIGAAAYYDFLAGKRDGLDLNAVPNLKLGER
;
A
#
# COMPACT_ATOMS: atom_id res chain seq x y z
N MET A 1 9.28 12.84 32.04
CA MET A 1 8.83 12.82 30.66
C MET A 1 9.58 11.72 29.95
N ASN A 2 8.91 10.80 29.30
CA ASN A 2 9.60 9.80 28.48
C ASN A 2 10.32 10.51 27.34
N LYS A 3 11.54 10.08 27.03
CA LYS A 3 12.33 10.61 25.92
C LYS A 3 11.55 10.39 24.61
N GLU A 4 11.40 11.42 23.78
CA GLU A 4 10.88 11.26 22.42
C GLU A 4 11.85 10.40 21.60
N ILE A 5 11.31 9.44 20.87
CA ILE A 5 12.08 8.57 19.97
C ILE A 5 11.81 9.04 18.54
N LYS A 6 12.86 9.46 17.84
CA LYS A 6 12.82 9.96 16.48
C LYS A 6 13.37 8.91 15.51
N ILE A 7 12.55 8.52 14.55
CA ILE A 7 12.93 7.57 13.49
C ILE A 7 13.11 8.34 12.18
N LEU A 8 14.28 8.26 11.57
CA LEU A 8 14.48 8.58 10.17
C LEU A 8 14.07 7.37 9.34
N ALA A 9 13.08 7.53 8.49
CA ALA A 9 12.55 6.45 7.67
C ALA A 9 12.86 6.67 6.19
N ILE A 10 13.13 5.57 5.46
CA ILE A 10 13.46 5.57 4.04
C ILE A 10 12.60 4.52 3.33
N GLU A 11 11.93 4.95 2.25
CA GLU A 11 11.14 4.09 1.36
C GLU A 11 11.64 4.23 -0.06
N SER A 12 11.92 3.08 -0.71
CA SER A 12 12.35 3.02 -2.12
C SER A 12 11.95 1.71 -2.80
N SER A 13 10.88 1.04 -2.37
CA SER A 13 10.56 -0.32 -2.81
C SER A 13 10.06 -0.41 -4.25
N CYS A 14 9.53 0.67 -4.84
CA CYS A 14 8.94 0.66 -6.18
C CYS A 14 9.32 1.91 -6.99
N ASP A 15 8.43 2.90 -7.11
CA ASP A 15 8.61 4.10 -7.93
C ASP A 15 8.51 5.41 -7.13
N GLU A 16 8.42 5.35 -5.81
CA GLU A 16 8.53 6.48 -4.89
C GLU A 16 9.86 6.44 -4.13
N THR A 17 10.64 7.53 -4.20
CA THR A 17 11.78 7.76 -3.30
C THR A 17 11.30 8.65 -2.18
N ALA A 18 11.24 8.15 -0.96
CA ALA A 18 10.74 8.95 0.15
C ALA A 18 11.63 8.86 1.39
N ALA A 19 11.63 9.95 2.17
CA ALA A 19 12.20 10.00 3.51
C ALA A 19 11.26 10.76 4.45
N ALA A 20 11.23 10.36 5.72
CA ALA A 20 10.39 10.97 6.74
C ALA A 20 11.07 10.96 8.11
N VAL A 21 10.71 11.92 8.96
CA VAL A 21 11.02 11.89 10.39
C VAL A 21 9.72 11.67 11.15
N VAL A 22 9.66 10.54 11.88
CA VAL A 22 8.49 10.14 12.67
C VAL A 22 8.88 10.06 14.14
N VAL A 23 8.08 10.70 14.99
CA VAL A 23 8.27 10.71 16.45
C VAL A 23 7.25 9.80 17.11
N ASN A 24 7.76 8.92 17.98
CA ASN A 24 6.94 7.98 18.75
C ASN A 24 5.95 7.15 17.90
N GLY A 25 6.33 6.88 16.65
CA GLY A 25 5.57 6.04 15.69
C GLY A 25 4.26 6.64 15.16
N ARG A 26 3.85 7.82 15.64
CA ARG A 26 2.53 8.40 15.33
C ARG A 26 2.54 9.89 14.99
N ASP A 27 3.62 10.59 15.28
CA ASP A 27 3.75 12.02 15.00
C ASP A 27 4.73 12.23 13.84
N VAL A 28 4.21 12.60 12.68
CA VAL A 28 4.98 12.82 11.45
C VAL A 28 5.48 14.25 11.43
N ARG A 29 6.79 14.45 11.62
CA ARG A 29 7.44 15.77 11.56
C ARG A 29 7.77 16.18 10.14
N SER A 30 8.04 15.21 9.27
CA SER A 30 8.26 15.42 7.84
C SER A 30 7.92 14.15 7.06
N ASN A 31 7.51 14.30 5.79
CA ASN A 31 7.28 13.19 4.86
C ASN A 31 7.50 13.70 3.44
N VAL A 32 8.70 13.52 2.92
CA VAL A 32 9.12 13.99 1.61
C VAL A 32 9.05 12.85 0.62
N ILE A 33 8.33 13.04 -0.48
CA ILE A 33 8.11 12.02 -1.50
C ILE A 33 8.53 12.57 -2.87
N SER A 34 9.41 11.88 -3.55
CA SER A 34 9.77 12.11 -4.95
C SER A 34 9.22 10.97 -5.80
N SER A 35 8.03 11.19 -6.37
CA SER A 35 7.35 10.18 -7.20
C SER A 35 7.88 10.17 -8.63
N GLN A 36 7.95 8.96 -9.19
CA GLN A 36 8.35 8.70 -10.58
C GLN A 36 7.14 8.43 -11.50
N ILE A 37 5.89 8.60 -11.01
CA ILE A 37 4.66 8.32 -11.78
C ILE A 37 4.68 9.02 -13.14
N ALA A 38 5.07 10.30 -13.20
CA ALA A 38 5.13 11.05 -14.45
C ALA A 38 6.08 10.42 -15.48
N LEU A 39 7.22 9.88 -15.02
CA LEU A 39 8.18 9.17 -15.85
C LEU A 39 7.61 7.84 -16.34
N HIS A 40 7.07 7.03 -15.42
CA HIS A 40 6.55 5.71 -15.73
C HIS A 40 5.26 5.74 -16.57
N THR A 41 4.51 6.84 -16.53
CA THR A 41 3.36 7.06 -17.43
C THR A 41 3.76 7.02 -18.91
N LEU A 42 4.98 7.46 -19.26
CA LEU A 42 5.49 7.40 -20.63
C LEU A 42 5.67 5.96 -21.14
N TYR A 43 5.88 5.02 -20.23
CA TYR A 43 6.07 3.59 -20.52
C TYR A 43 4.79 2.76 -20.28
N GLY A 44 3.73 3.40 -19.78
CA GLY A 44 2.48 2.73 -19.44
C GLY A 44 2.55 1.85 -18.20
N GLY A 45 3.53 2.06 -17.31
CA GLY A 45 3.72 1.34 -16.06
C GLY A 45 5.17 1.37 -15.60
N VAL A 46 5.45 0.86 -14.41
CA VAL A 46 6.78 0.88 -13.79
C VAL A 46 7.78 0.03 -14.57
N VAL A 47 8.95 0.61 -14.85
CA VAL A 47 10.11 -0.06 -15.45
C VAL A 47 11.19 -0.18 -14.38
N PRO A 48 11.49 -1.40 -13.87
CA PRO A 48 12.32 -1.61 -12.68
C PRO A 48 13.72 -1.00 -12.76
N GLU A 49 14.39 -1.10 -13.90
CA GLU A 49 15.74 -0.55 -14.06
C GLU A 49 15.74 0.98 -14.04
N ILE A 50 14.73 1.59 -14.65
CA ILE A 50 14.58 3.05 -14.65
C ILE A 50 14.29 3.53 -13.22
N ALA A 51 13.40 2.84 -12.51
CA ALA A 51 13.07 3.15 -11.13
C ALA A 51 14.32 3.12 -10.26
N SER A 52 15.12 2.06 -10.33
CA SER A 52 16.36 1.90 -9.54
C SER A 52 17.34 3.06 -9.75
N ARG A 53 17.58 3.44 -11.01
CA ARG A 53 18.47 4.56 -11.36
C ARG A 53 17.96 5.88 -10.82
N LYS A 54 16.65 6.08 -10.86
CA LYS A 54 16.02 7.33 -10.39
C LYS A 54 16.08 7.49 -8.88
N HIS A 55 16.01 6.40 -8.14
CA HIS A 55 16.22 6.43 -6.68
C HIS A 55 17.62 6.95 -6.32
N ILE A 56 18.68 6.50 -7.03
CA ILE A 56 20.06 6.96 -6.80
C ILE A 56 20.18 8.49 -6.94
N GLU A 57 19.46 9.07 -7.92
CA GLU A 57 19.50 10.52 -8.15
C GLU A 57 18.78 11.32 -7.05
N LYS A 58 17.84 10.71 -6.32
CA LYS A 58 16.92 11.42 -5.42
C LYS A 58 17.12 11.13 -3.94
N ILE A 59 17.71 10.00 -3.58
CA ILE A 59 17.74 9.51 -2.20
C ILE A 59 18.31 10.53 -1.21
N ASN A 60 19.48 11.12 -1.50
CA ASN A 60 20.11 12.10 -0.61
C ASN A 60 19.26 13.37 -0.50
N GLN A 61 18.70 13.85 -1.61
CA GLN A 61 17.88 15.06 -1.64
C GLN A 61 16.65 14.92 -0.75
N VAL A 62 15.94 13.78 -0.81
CA VAL A 62 14.73 13.56 0.02
C VAL A 62 15.07 13.40 1.49
N ILE A 63 16.22 12.78 1.82
CA ILE A 63 16.69 12.64 3.21
C ILE A 63 17.06 14.01 3.80
N GLU A 64 17.88 14.79 3.09
CA GLU A 64 18.25 16.14 3.52
C GLU A 64 17.02 17.03 3.72
N GLN A 65 16.09 16.99 2.79
CA GLN A 65 14.84 17.76 2.89
C GLN A 65 13.99 17.29 4.08
N ALA A 66 13.86 15.97 4.30
CA ALA A 66 13.09 15.44 5.42
C ALA A 66 13.66 15.85 6.78
N LEU A 67 14.98 15.85 6.95
CA LEU A 67 15.65 16.34 8.15
C LEU A 67 15.43 17.85 8.34
N SER A 68 15.58 18.63 7.26
CA SER A 68 15.37 20.07 7.27
C SER A 68 13.93 20.43 7.64
N ASP A 69 12.93 19.78 7.02
CA ASP A 69 11.50 20.03 7.29
C ASP A 69 11.12 19.69 8.72
N ALA A 70 11.74 18.65 9.28
CA ALA A 70 11.59 18.26 10.68
C ALA A 70 12.39 19.13 11.66
N SER A 71 13.24 20.03 11.17
CA SER A 71 14.17 20.85 11.97
C SER A 71 15.07 20.01 12.88
N VAL A 72 15.60 18.88 12.37
CA VAL A 72 16.51 17.97 13.08
C VAL A 72 17.75 17.66 12.23
N THR A 73 18.77 17.15 12.88
CA THR A 73 19.99 16.61 12.26
C THR A 73 20.07 15.11 12.47
N LEU A 74 21.00 14.43 11.82
CA LEU A 74 21.26 12.99 12.06
C LEU A 74 21.64 12.69 13.50
N ASP A 75 22.20 13.65 14.24
CA ASP A 75 22.58 13.47 15.66
C ASP A 75 21.35 13.44 16.60
N ASP A 76 20.19 13.86 16.11
CA ASP A 76 18.93 13.83 16.85
C ASP A 76 18.11 12.54 16.62
N ILE A 77 18.57 11.66 15.71
CA ILE A 77 17.86 10.45 15.29
C ILE A 77 18.23 9.27 16.18
N ASP A 78 17.23 8.57 16.70
CA ASP A 78 17.39 7.41 17.58
C ASP A 78 17.47 6.06 16.83
N ALA A 79 16.85 5.95 15.63
CA ALA A 79 16.99 4.79 14.75
C ALA A 79 16.67 5.14 13.29
N ILE A 80 17.17 4.31 12.37
CA ILE A 80 16.88 4.42 10.94
C ILE A 80 15.98 3.24 10.56
N GLY A 81 14.77 3.54 10.05
CA GLY A 81 13.88 2.56 9.47
C GLY A 81 14.04 2.52 7.94
N VAL A 82 14.16 1.35 7.34
CA VAL A 82 14.26 1.24 5.87
C VAL A 82 13.46 0.05 5.35
N THR A 83 12.76 0.26 4.27
CA THR A 83 12.09 -0.85 3.57
C THR A 83 13.14 -1.76 2.92
N TYR A 84 13.14 -3.03 3.34
CA TYR A 84 14.05 -4.03 2.77
C TYR A 84 13.33 -5.10 1.92
N GLY A 85 12.01 -5.07 1.90
CA GLY A 85 11.15 -5.96 1.11
C GLY A 85 9.68 -5.92 1.55
N PRO A 86 8.77 -6.47 0.73
CA PRO A 86 8.98 -6.81 -0.68
C PRO A 86 9.08 -5.57 -1.57
N GLY A 87 9.54 -5.77 -2.83
CA GLY A 87 9.65 -4.70 -3.82
C GLY A 87 10.61 -5.02 -4.97
N LEU A 88 10.90 -4.02 -5.77
CA LEU A 88 11.88 -4.12 -6.86
C LEU A 88 13.30 -4.17 -6.28
N VAL A 89 14.04 -5.24 -6.55
CA VAL A 89 15.34 -5.49 -5.92
C VAL A 89 16.32 -4.32 -6.07
N GLY A 90 16.46 -3.76 -7.27
CA GLY A 90 17.36 -2.65 -7.52
C GLY A 90 16.94 -1.35 -6.81
N ALA A 91 15.65 -1.11 -6.67
CA ALA A 91 15.09 0.01 -5.96
C ALA A 91 15.29 -0.14 -4.42
N LEU A 92 14.96 -1.30 -3.86
CA LEU A 92 15.20 -1.63 -2.45
C LEU A 92 16.67 -1.46 -2.06
N LEU A 93 17.61 -1.94 -2.92
CA LEU A 93 19.03 -1.85 -2.67
C LEU A 93 19.52 -0.42 -2.50
N VAL A 94 18.92 0.56 -3.17
CA VAL A 94 19.30 1.98 -3.02
C VAL A 94 18.99 2.47 -1.60
N GLY A 95 17.76 2.27 -1.12
CA GLY A 95 17.36 2.67 0.24
C GLY A 95 18.14 1.92 1.31
N VAL A 96 18.30 0.61 1.15
CA VAL A 96 19.05 -0.24 2.11
C VAL A 96 20.53 0.18 2.19
N ALA A 97 21.17 0.45 1.04
CA ALA A 97 22.57 0.89 1.03
C ALA A 97 22.74 2.24 1.73
N GLU A 98 21.87 3.21 1.46
CA GLU A 98 21.90 4.53 2.08
C GLU A 98 21.64 4.45 3.59
N ALA A 99 20.63 3.71 4.02
CA ALA A 99 20.32 3.49 5.43
C ALA A 99 21.52 2.87 6.19
N LYS A 100 22.18 1.88 5.59
CA LYS A 100 23.39 1.24 6.14
C LYS A 100 24.56 2.22 6.24
N ALA A 101 24.75 3.05 5.20
CA ALA A 101 25.83 4.05 5.20
C ALA A 101 25.65 5.07 6.33
N ILE A 102 24.43 5.60 6.51
CA ILE A 102 24.13 6.54 7.61
C ILE A 102 24.26 5.85 8.97
N SER A 103 23.69 4.63 9.11
CA SER A 103 23.79 3.83 10.34
C SER A 103 25.25 3.61 10.76
N TYR A 104 26.10 3.20 9.82
CA TYR A 104 27.51 2.99 10.05
C TYR A 104 28.26 4.28 10.42
N ALA A 105 28.06 5.35 9.65
CA ALA A 105 28.76 6.60 9.85
C ALA A 105 28.42 7.31 11.17
N LYS A 106 27.17 7.18 11.61
CA LYS A 106 26.63 7.85 12.81
C LYS A 106 26.45 6.91 14.01
N ASN A 107 26.70 5.62 13.84
CA ASN A 107 26.46 4.58 14.86
C ASN A 107 24.99 4.61 15.36
N ILE A 108 24.03 4.81 14.44
CA ILE A 108 22.59 4.83 14.71
C ILE A 108 22.02 3.43 14.43
N PRO A 109 21.19 2.86 15.32
CA PRO A 109 20.55 1.57 15.09
C PRO A 109 19.77 1.51 13.77
N LEU A 110 19.91 0.39 13.04
CA LEU A 110 19.19 0.11 11.79
C LEU A 110 18.03 -0.82 12.06
N VAL A 111 16.88 -0.57 11.43
CA VAL A 111 15.68 -1.38 11.50
C VAL A 111 15.13 -1.61 10.10
N GLY A 112 15.25 -2.84 9.60
CA GLY A 112 14.60 -3.26 8.35
C GLY A 112 13.10 -3.42 8.55
N VAL A 113 12.32 -2.81 7.69
CA VAL A 113 10.86 -2.80 7.74
C VAL A 113 10.27 -3.52 6.53
N HIS A 114 9.26 -4.33 6.77
CA HIS A 114 8.48 -4.94 5.70
C HIS A 114 7.52 -3.90 5.11
N HIS A 115 7.51 -3.72 3.78
CA HIS A 115 6.70 -2.71 3.10
C HIS A 115 5.19 -2.79 3.46
N ILE A 116 4.63 -4.01 3.51
CA ILE A 116 3.22 -4.20 3.88
C ILE A 116 2.94 -3.88 5.35
N GLU A 117 3.89 -4.13 6.25
CA GLU A 117 3.81 -3.68 7.65
C GLU A 117 3.75 -2.15 7.71
N GLY A 118 4.51 -1.47 6.84
CA GLY A 118 4.43 -0.03 6.66
C GLY A 118 3.01 0.42 6.33
N HIS A 119 2.40 -0.15 5.30
CA HIS A 119 1.02 0.19 4.93
C HIS A 119 0.02 -0.03 6.08
N ILE A 120 0.11 -1.14 6.81
CA ILE A 120 -0.75 -1.37 7.99
C ILE A 120 -0.52 -0.27 9.03
N SER A 121 0.76 0.06 9.30
CA SER A 121 1.17 1.02 10.32
C SER A 121 0.82 2.47 9.97
N ALA A 122 0.58 2.79 8.69
CA ALA A 122 0.07 4.09 8.26
C ALA A 122 -1.23 4.47 8.98
N ASN A 123 -2.05 3.47 9.34
CA ASN A 123 -3.28 3.72 10.11
C ASN A 123 -3.02 4.31 11.50
N TYR A 124 -1.87 4.03 12.13
CA TYR A 124 -1.55 4.56 13.47
C TYR A 124 -1.22 6.05 13.44
N ILE A 125 -0.84 6.60 12.29
CA ILE A 125 -0.44 8.00 12.14
C ILE A 125 -1.61 8.93 12.44
N GLU A 126 -2.76 8.68 11.85
CA GLU A 126 -3.95 9.54 11.97
C GLU A 126 -4.96 9.03 12.99
N ASN A 127 -5.06 7.71 13.15
CA ASN A 127 -6.00 7.10 14.08
C ASN A 127 -5.29 6.77 15.40
N LYS A 128 -5.11 7.82 16.23
CA LYS A 128 -4.31 7.72 17.48
C LYS A 128 -4.87 6.71 18.48
N GLU A 129 -6.17 6.40 18.40
CA GLU A 129 -6.85 5.43 19.25
C GLU A 129 -6.79 4.00 18.70
N LEU A 130 -6.32 3.82 17.46
CA LEU A 130 -6.22 2.47 16.89
C LEU A 130 -5.06 1.70 17.53
N GLU A 131 -5.40 0.59 18.15
CA GLU A 131 -4.46 -0.36 18.75
C GLU A 131 -4.84 -1.79 18.35
N PRO A 132 -3.87 -2.70 18.23
CA PRO A 132 -4.16 -4.12 18.04
C PRO A 132 -5.01 -4.69 19.21
N PRO A 133 -5.79 -5.78 19.01
CA PRO A 133 -5.96 -6.45 17.72
C PRO A 133 -7.01 -5.80 16.83
N PHE A 134 -6.86 -5.95 15.49
CA PHE A 134 -7.85 -5.55 14.50
C PHE A 134 -7.66 -6.31 13.17
N LEU A 135 -8.64 -6.25 12.27
CA LEU A 135 -8.48 -6.75 10.90
C LEU A 135 -8.06 -5.61 9.98
N CYS A 136 -7.18 -5.91 9.03
CA CYS A 136 -6.72 -4.94 8.03
C CYS A 136 -6.79 -5.55 6.62
N LEU A 137 -7.44 -4.86 5.70
CA LEU A 137 -7.40 -5.16 4.28
C LEU A 137 -6.34 -4.27 3.62
N VAL A 138 -5.21 -4.86 3.23
CA VAL A 138 -4.15 -4.17 2.50
C VAL A 138 -4.37 -4.36 1.01
N VAL A 139 -4.60 -3.26 0.29
CA VAL A 139 -4.92 -3.27 -1.15
C VAL A 139 -4.05 -2.25 -1.87
N SER A 140 -3.10 -2.72 -2.67
CA SER A 140 -2.15 -1.87 -3.41
C SER A 140 -2.00 -2.33 -4.86
N GLY A 141 -1.07 -1.73 -5.60
CA GLY A 141 -0.72 -2.15 -6.97
C GLY A 141 -0.24 -3.59 -7.05
N GLY A 142 0.58 -4.04 -6.09
CA GLY A 142 1.18 -5.38 -6.08
C GLY A 142 0.57 -6.36 -5.09
N HIS A 143 -0.25 -5.90 -4.15
CA HIS A 143 -0.71 -6.74 -3.03
C HIS A 143 -2.21 -6.59 -2.76
N THR A 144 -2.85 -7.70 -2.45
CA THR A 144 -4.21 -7.74 -1.88
C THR A 144 -4.20 -8.80 -0.79
N HIS A 145 -4.17 -8.35 0.47
CA HIS A 145 -4.11 -9.21 1.66
C HIS A 145 -5.20 -8.84 2.66
N LEU A 146 -5.84 -9.85 3.23
CA LEU A 146 -6.65 -9.69 4.43
C LEU A 146 -5.84 -10.23 5.61
N VAL A 147 -5.56 -9.35 6.57
CA VAL A 147 -4.60 -9.59 7.66
C VAL A 147 -5.29 -9.40 9.00
N LYS A 148 -5.04 -10.30 9.93
CA LYS A 148 -5.35 -10.10 11.34
C LYS A 148 -4.10 -9.56 12.03
N VAL A 149 -4.17 -8.34 12.51
CA VAL A 149 -3.12 -7.70 13.30
C VAL A 149 -3.32 -8.10 14.75
N LEU A 150 -2.44 -8.95 15.26
CA LEU A 150 -2.54 -9.51 16.61
C LEU A 150 -1.93 -8.58 17.66
N ASP A 151 -0.81 -7.96 17.28
CA ASP A 151 -0.04 -7.02 18.09
C ASP A 151 0.83 -6.18 17.15
N TYR A 152 1.50 -5.16 17.62
CA TYR A 152 2.49 -4.42 16.82
C TYR A 152 3.56 -5.38 16.30
N GLY A 153 3.77 -5.40 14.99
CA GLY A 153 4.73 -6.31 14.35
C GLY A 153 4.33 -7.79 14.33
N LYS A 154 3.08 -8.14 14.70
CA LYS A 154 2.59 -9.53 14.69
C LYS A 154 1.34 -9.67 13.85
N TYR A 155 1.44 -10.44 12.79
CA TYR A 155 0.42 -10.57 11.76
C TYR A 155 0.06 -12.02 11.46
N GLU A 156 -1.21 -12.24 11.16
CA GLU A 156 -1.73 -13.51 10.62
C GLU A 156 -2.42 -13.19 9.29
N ILE A 157 -1.93 -13.79 8.19
CA ILE A 157 -2.55 -13.62 6.88
C ILE A 157 -3.75 -14.57 6.80
N LEU A 158 -4.95 -14.01 6.70
CA LEU A 158 -6.19 -14.78 6.54
C LEU A 158 -6.45 -15.13 5.09
N GLY A 159 -6.13 -14.22 4.17
CA GLY A 159 -6.30 -14.41 2.73
C GLY A 159 -5.41 -13.46 1.93
N ARG A 160 -5.14 -13.87 0.69
CA ARG A 160 -4.32 -13.09 -0.26
C ARG A 160 -4.84 -13.30 -1.68
N THR A 161 -4.42 -12.42 -2.59
CA THR A 161 -4.70 -12.70 -4.00
C THR A 161 -3.92 -13.90 -4.49
N ARG A 162 -4.55 -14.72 -5.33
CA ARG A 162 -3.94 -15.88 -6.00
C ARG A 162 -3.39 -15.57 -7.38
N ASP A 163 -3.71 -14.36 -7.87
CA ASP A 163 -3.30 -13.89 -9.20
C ASP A 163 -3.06 -12.38 -9.19
N ASP A 164 -3.68 -11.61 -10.08
CA ASP A 164 -3.52 -10.16 -10.12
C ASP A 164 -3.95 -9.52 -8.79
N ALA A 165 -3.19 -8.55 -8.27
CA ALA A 165 -3.66 -7.70 -7.21
C ALA A 165 -4.79 -6.77 -7.70
N ALA A 166 -5.61 -6.26 -6.78
CA ALA A 166 -6.71 -5.37 -7.17
C ALA A 166 -6.22 -4.11 -7.91
N GLY A 167 -5.16 -3.46 -7.43
CA GLY A 167 -4.58 -2.28 -8.09
C GLY A 167 -4.02 -2.61 -9.47
N GLU A 168 -3.36 -3.74 -9.63
CA GLU A 168 -2.90 -4.23 -10.93
C GLU A 168 -4.08 -4.46 -11.91
N ALA A 169 -5.19 -4.98 -11.41
CA ALA A 169 -6.41 -5.15 -12.22
C ALA A 169 -6.98 -3.80 -12.65
N PHE A 170 -6.98 -2.79 -11.76
CA PHE A 170 -7.34 -1.41 -12.10
C PHE A 170 -6.46 -0.85 -13.23
N ASP A 171 -5.14 -1.02 -13.13
CA ASP A 171 -4.20 -0.50 -14.14
C ASP A 171 -4.38 -1.18 -15.51
N LYS A 172 -4.56 -2.51 -15.50
CA LYS A 172 -4.79 -3.31 -16.72
C LYS A 172 -6.11 -2.94 -17.41
N VAL A 173 -7.19 -2.79 -16.64
CA VAL A 173 -8.51 -2.40 -17.18
C VAL A 173 -8.50 -0.96 -17.66
N ALA A 174 -7.92 -0.02 -16.91
CA ALA A 174 -7.78 1.37 -17.34
C ALA A 174 -7.06 1.50 -18.68
N ARG A 175 -5.98 0.73 -18.86
CA ARG A 175 -5.26 0.68 -20.13
C ARG A 175 -6.12 0.14 -21.26
N ALA A 176 -6.89 -0.92 -20.99
CA ALA A 176 -7.76 -1.56 -21.99
C ALA A 176 -8.90 -0.66 -22.47
N ILE A 177 -9.42 0.20 -21.60
CA ILE A 177 -10.46 1.19 -21.94
C ILE A 177 -9.89 2.55 -22.36
N GLY A 178 -8.55 2.67 -22.55
CA GLY A 178 -7.91 3.88 -23.06
C GLY A 178 -7.67 4.99 -22.05
N LEU A 179 -7.79 4.73 -20.74
CA LEU A 179 -7.53 5.72 -19.69
C LEU A 179 -6.04 5.87 -19.34
N GLY A 180 -5.22 4.84 -19.61
CA GLY A 180 -3.78 4.84 -19.32
C GLY A 180 -3.43 4.64 -17.85
N TYR A 181 -2.22 5.05 -17.45
CA TYR A 181 -1.62 4.85 -16.11
C TYR A 181 -1.51 6.19 -15.35
N PRO A 182 -1.64 6.20 -13.99
CA PRO A 182 -2.12 5.12 -13.13
C PRO A 182 -3.63 4.88 -13.29
N GLY A 183 -4.05 3.61 -13.23
CA GLY A 183 -5.41 3.20 -13.59
C GLY A 183 -6.44 3.47 -12.49
N GLY A 184 -6.10 3.23 -11.22
CA GLY A 184 -7.03 3.36 -10.10
C GLY A 184 -7.75 4.70 -10.06
N PRO A 185 -7.03 5.83 -9.92
CA PRO A 185 -7.64 7.16 -9.86
C PRO A 185 -8.44 7.54 -11.13
N LYS A 186 -8.01 7.06 -12.29
CA LYS A 186 -8.69 7.36 -13.56
C LYS A 186 -9.98 6.58 -13.73
N ILE A 187 -10.00 5.29 -13.36
CA ILE A 187 -11.21 4.49 -13.31
C ILE A 187 -12.19 5.10 -12.30
N GLU A 188 -11.75 5.44 -11.11
CA GLU A 188 -12.59 6.07 -10.11
C GLU A 188 -13.26 7.33 -10.65
N LYS A 189 -12.46 8.25 -11.21
CA LYS A 189 -12.98 9.51 -11.77
C LYS A 189 -14.06 9.26 -12.83
N VAL A 190 -13.79 8.38 -13.79
CA VAL A 190 -14.70 8.11 -14.91
C VAL A 190 -15.94 7.33 -14.45
N SER A 191 -15.79 6.45 -13.46
CA SER A 191 -16.89 5.63 -12.94
C SER A 191 -18.04 6.44 -12.32
N HIS A 192 -17.76 7.66 -11.85
CA HIS A 192 -18.82 8.54 -11.30
C HIS A 192 -19.86 8.97 -12.34
N GLU A 193 -19.52 8.92 -13.62
CA GLU A 193 -20.41 9.28 -14.73
C GLU A 193 -21.13 8.05 -15.31
N GLY A 194 -20.78 6.83 -14.85
CA GLY A 194 -21.27 5.57 -15.38
C GLY A 194 -22.30 4.87 -14.51
N ASN A 195 -22.98 3.90 -15.10
CA ASN A 195 -23.91 3.03 -14.40
C ASN A 195 -23.18 1.77 -13.89
N PRO A 196 -23.05 1.57 -12.54
CA PRO A 196 -22.38 0.41 -11.98
C PRO A 196 -23.09 -0.94 -12.20
N HIS A 197 -24.30 -0.90 -12.77
CA HIS A 197 -25.13 -2.07 -13.12
C HIS A 197 -25.29 -2.26 -14.63
N ALA A 198 -24.55 -1.51 -15.46
CA ALA A 198 -24.63 -1.64 -16.92
C ALA A 198 -24.12 -3.00 -17.41
N MET A 199 -23.10 -3.54 -16.74
CA MET A 199 -22.54 -4.86 -16.99
C MET A 199 -22.42 -5.67 -15.70
N GLU A 200 -22.79 -6.94 -15.76
CA GLU A 200 -22.62 -7.87 -14.65
C GLU A 200 -21.30 -8.66 -14.83
N PHE A 201 -20.20 -8.11 -14.31
CA PHE A 201 -18.92 -8.80 -14.31
C PHE A 201 -18.83 -9.85 -13.20
N PRO A 202 -18.04 -10.92 -13.38
CA PRO A 202 -17.93 -12.00 -12.40
C PRO A 202 -17.26 -11.55 -11.11
N ARG A 203 -17.68 -12.16 -9.99
CA ARG A 203 -17.03 -12.07 -8.67
C ARG A 203 -16.48 -13.43 -8.33
N ALA A 204 -15.16 -13.55 -8.29
CA ALA A 204 -14.51 -14.82 -7.98
C ALA A 204 -14.89 -15.31 -6.58
N LYS A 205 -15.24 -16.61 -6.48
CA LYS A 205 -15.39 -17.31 -5.21
C LYS A 205 -14.36 -18.43 -5.18
N ILE A 206 -13.55 -18.48 -4.12
CA ILE A 206 -12.46 -19.44 -3.97
C ILE A 206 -12.88 -20.39 -2.85
N GLU A 207 -13.09 -21.68 -3.21
CA GLU A 207 -13.66 -22.67 -2.28
C GLU A 207 -12.67 -23.09 -1.20
N ASP A 208 -11.39 -23.24 -1.55
CA ASP A 208 -10.30 -23.68 -0.67
C ASP A 208 -9.57 -22.52 0.04
N GLY A 209 -10.07 -21.29 -0.09
CA GLY A 209 -9.55 -20.08 0.55
C GLY A 209 -10.64 -19.04 0.73
N PRO A 210 -11.45 -19.13 1.80
CA PRO A 210 -12.67 -18.34 1.96
C PRO A 210 -12.42 -16.83 2.03
N TYR A 211 -11.18 -16.41 2.27
CA TYR A 211 -10.72 -15.01 2.33
C TYR A 211 -9.77 -14.63 1.21
N ASP A 212 -9.40 -15.58 0.34
CA ASP A 212 -8.53 -15.30 -0.80
C ASP A 212 -9.25 -14.47 -1.88
N PHE A 213 -8.44 -13.81 -2.70
CA PHE A 213 -8.92 -12.94 -3.78
C PHE A 213 -8.42 -13.45 -5.13
N SER A 214 -9.15 -13.10 -6.20
CA SER A 214 -8.74 -13.31 -7.58
C SER A 214 -9.37 -12.23 -8.46
N PHE A 215 -8.57 -11.56 -9.28
CA PHE A 215 -9.02 -10.48 -10.16
C PHE A 215 -8.67 -10.74 -11.64
N SER A 216 -7.87 -11.77 -11.96
CA SER A 216 -7.50 -12.08 -13.35
C SER A 216 -8.72 -12.48 -14.19
N GLY A 217 -9.66 -13.23 -13.61
CA GLY A 217 -10.92 -13.59 -14.26
C GLY A 217 -11.81 -12.37 -14.54
N LEU A 218 -11.87 -11.44 -13.60
CA LEU A 218 -12.60 -10.18 -13.76
C LEU A 218 -12.00 -9.32 -14.88
N LYS A 219 -10.68 -9.14 -14.87
CA LYS A 219 -9.96 -8.47 -15.98
C LYS A 219 -10.27 -9.10 -17.33
N SER A 220 -10.18 -10.43 -17.42
CA SER A 220 -10.44 -11.16 -18.66
C SER A 220 -11.90 -10.97 -19.15
N ALA A 221 -12.86 -10.93 -18.24
CA ALA A 221 -14.25 -10.67 -18.57
C ALA A 221 -14.45 -9.26 -19.17
N VAL A 222 -13.79 -8.24 -18.60
CA VAL A 222 -13.82 -6.87 -19.15
C VAL A 222 -13.20 -6.84 -20.55
N LEU A 223 -12.02 -7.46 -20.75
CA LEU A 223 -11.36 -7.50 -22.06
C LEU A 223 -12.23 -8.22 -23.10
N ASN A 224 -12.85 -9.33 -22.73
CA ASN A 224 -13.75 -10.07 -23.62
C ASN A 224 -15.00 -9.24 -23.99
N TYR A 225 -15.56 -8.48 -23.03
CA TYR A 225 -16.66 -7.57 -23.30
C TYR A 225 -16.28 -6.50 -24.34
N ILE A 226 -15.12 -5.82 -24.13
CA ILE A 226 -14.61 -4.80 -25.04
C ILE A 226 -14.38 -5.38 -26.44
N ASN A 227 -13.73 -6.53 -26.53
CA ASN A 227 -13.47 -7.21 -27.80
C ASN A 227 -14.79 -7.60 -28.51
N GLY A 228 -15.76 -8.09 -27.75
CA GLY A 228 -17.10 -8.42 -28.25
C GLY A 228 -17.84 -7.21 -28.83
N CYS A 229 -17.75 -6.05 -28.18
CA CYS A 229 -18.31 -4.80 -28.67
C CYS A 229 -17.60 -4.36 -29.95
N ASN A 230 -16.28 -4.39 -29.99
CA ASN A 230 -15.48 -4.03 -31.17
C ASN A 230 -15.83 -4.90 -32.39
N MET A 231 -15.94 -6.22 -32.19
CA MET A 231 -16.34 -7.15 -33.27
C MET A 231 -17.73 -6.89 -33.83
N LYS A 232 -18.62 -6.35 -32.99
CA LYS A 232 -20.01 -6.03 -33.38
C LYS A 232 -20.21 -4.57 -33.79
N CYS A 233 -19.13 -3.78 -33.83
CA CYS A 233 -19.17 -2.34 -34.06
C CYS A 233 -20.11 -1.60 -33.07
N ILE A 234 -20.18 -2.07 -31.82
CA ILE A 234 -20.92 -1.45 -30.74
C ILE A 234 -19.95 -0.52 -29.98
N GLU A 235 -20.38 0.70 -29.73
CA GLU A 235 -19.62 1.66 -28.96
C GLU A 235 -19.47 1.19 -27.51
N VAL A 236 -18.24 1.24 -26.97
CA VAL A 236 -17.93 0.94 -25.58
C VAL A 236 -18.10 2.21 -24.73
N VAL A 237 -19.12 2.25 -23.89
CA VAL A 237 -19.33 3.34 -22.94
C VAL A 237 -18.30 3.19 -21.79
N GLN A 238 -17.22 3.96 -21.89
CA GLN A 238 -16.08 3.90 -20.95
C GLN A 238 -16.50 4.04 -19.49
N ALA A 239 -17.42 4.98 -19.21
CA ALA A 239 -17.91 5.26 -17.87
C ALA A 239 -18.65 4.06 -17.26
N ASP A 240 -19.48 3.39 -18.05
CA ASP A 240 -20.24 2.21 -17.61
C ASP A 240 -19.31 1.02 -17.31
N VAL A 241 -18.30 0.80 -18.19
CA VAL A 241 -17.29 -0.24 -17.96
C VAL A 241 -16.51 0.03 -16.67
N ALA A 242 -16.06 1.28 -16.49
CA ALA A 242 -15.33 1.70 -15.30
C ALA A 242 -16.17 1.51 -14.03
N ALA A 243 -17.43 1.95 -14.04
CA ALA A 243 -18.34 1.84 -12.90
C ALA A 243 -18.68 0.38 -12.55
N SER A 244 -19.01 -0.45 -13.56
CA SER A 244 -19.34 -1.86 -13.35
C SER A 244 -18.12 -2.68 -12.90
N PHE A 245 -16.93 -2.39 -13.44
CA PHE A 245 -15.69 -3.01 -13.01
C PHE A 245 -15.35 -2.64 -11.56
N GLN A 246 -15.34 -1.33 -11.23
CA GLN A 246 -15.04 -0.86 -9.87
C GLN A 246 -16.01 -1.45 -8.86
N LYS A 247 -17.31 -1.51 -9.19
CA LYS A 247 -18.30 -2.19 -8.35
C LYS A 247 -17.94 -3.66 -8.11
N ALA A 248 -17.57 -4.39 -9.15
CA ALA A 248 -17.22 -5.81 -9.01
C ALA A 248 -16.00 -6.03 -8.10
N VAL A 249 -14.96 -5.20 -8.22
CA VAL A 249 -13.79 -5.23 -7.32
C VAL A 249 -14.21 -4.92 -5.88
N THR A 250 -14.97 -3.84 -5.68
CA THR A 250 -15.44 -3.41 -4.35
C THR A 250 -16.31 -4.49 -3.69
N ASP A 251 -17.23 -5.12 -4.43
CA ASP A 251 -18.08 -6.19 -3.90
C ASP A 251 -17.25 -7.38 -3.37
N VAL A 252 -16.18 -7.78 -4.06
CA VAL A 252 -15.28 -8.85 -3.63
C VAL A 252 -14.51 -8.45 -2.37
N LEU A 253 -13.92 -7.26 -2.35
CA LEU A 253 -13.12 -6.77 -1.23
C LEU A 253 -13.97 -6.64 0.04
N VAL A 254 -15.13 -5.98 -0.06
CA VAL A 254 -16.06 -5.81 1.07
C VAL A 254 -16.64 -7.15 1.51
N GLY A 255 -17.04 -8.00 0.57
CA GLY A 255 -17.61 -9.30 0.90
C GLY A 255 -16.69 -10.19 1.72
N ASN A 256 -15.40 -10.28 1.36
CA ASN A 256 -14.43 -11.07 2.12
C ASN A 256 -14.07 -10.42 3.46
N ALA A 257 -13.98 -9.08 3.51
CA ALA A 257 -13.79 -8.35 4.77
C ALA A 257 -14.93 -8.63 5.77
N MET A 258 -16.18 -8.55 5.31
CA MET A 258 -17.34 -8.78 6.17
C MET A 258 -17.45 -10.23 6.67
N LYS A 259 -17.05 -11.22 5.85
CA LYS A 259 -16.95 -12.61 6.31
C LYS A 259 -15.94 -12.76 7.45
N ALA A 260 -14.75 -12.17 7.30
CA ALA A 260 -13.71 -12.24 8.32
C ALA A 260 -14.17 -11.54 9.63
N ILE A 261 -14.79 -10.37 9.51
CA ILE A 261 -15.34 -9.67 10.68
C ILE A 261 -16.33 -10.58 11.45
N ASP A 262 -17.23 -11.26 10.74
CA ASP A 262 -18.23 -12.14 11.35
C ASP A 262 -17.59 -13.35 12.02
N GLU A 263 -16.60 -13.96 11.39
CA GLU A 263 -15.96 -15.17 11.90
C GLU A 263 -15.04 -14.87 13.09
N PHE A 264 -14.20 -13.84 12.98
CA PHE A 264 -13.23 -13.49 14.02
C PHE A 264 -13.80 -12.55 15.09
N LYS A 265 -15.06 -12.11 14.96
CA LYS A 265 -15.76 -11.24 15.93
C LYS A 265 -14.96 -9.97 16.26
N MET A 266 -14.35 -9.36 15.25
CA MET A 266 -13.57 -8.14 15.42
C MET A 266 -14.45 -6.90 15.44
N ASP A 267 -14.16 -5.98 16.35
CA ASP A 267 -14.84 -4.70 16.52
C ASP A 267 -14.14 -3.53 15.83
N LYS A 268 -12.93 -3.78 15.27
CA LYS A 268 -12.10 -2.82 14.54
C LYS A 268 -11.67 -3.38 13.19
N PHE A 269 -11.83 -2.58 12.15
CA PHE A 269 -11.42 -2.90 10.79
C PHE A 269 -10.71 -1.71 10.15
N ALA A 270 -9.56 -1.96 9.50
CA ALA A 270 -8.79 -0.95 8.79
C ALA A 270 -8.60 -1.32 7.32
N ILE A 271 -8.42 -0.32 6.46
CA ILE A 271 -7.91 -0.51 5.10
C ILE A 271 -6.58 0.21 4.93
N ALA A 272 -5.72 -0.29 4.05
CA ALA A 272 -4.39 0.25 3.80
C ALA A 272 -3.95 -0.01 2.35
N GLY A 273 -2.89 0.69 1.91
CA GLY A 273 -2.37 0.59 0.55
C GLY A 273 -3.02 1.57 -0.43
N GLY A 274 -2.44 1.74 -1.61
CA GLY A 274 -2.84 2.77 -2.57
C GLY A 274 -4.30 2.70 -3.01
N VAL A 275 -4.88 1.49 -3.17
CA VAL A 275 -6.30 1.31 -3.53
C VAL A 275 -7.23 1.70 -2.36
N ALA A 276 -6.74 1.71 -1.12
CA ALA A 276 -7.50 2.23 0.02
C ALA A 276 -7.78 3.75 -0.07
N SER A 277 -7.17 4.48 -1.00
CA SER A 277 -7.53 5.86 -1.32
C SER A 277 -8.81 5.98 -2.15
N ASN A 278 -9.30 4.89 -2.78
CA ASN A 278 -10.50 4.89 -3.61
C ASN A 278 -11.74 5.19 -2.77
N GLY A 279 -12.46 6.28 -3.12
CA GLY A 279 -13.62 6.77 -2.36
C GLY A 279 -14.80 5.80 -2.38
N THR A 280 -15.04 5.14 -3.52
CA THR A 280 -16.10 4.13 -3.64
C THR A 280 -15.85 2.93 -2.71
N LEU A 281 -14.61 2.46 -2.63
CA LEU A 281 -14.25 1.39 -1.71
C LEU A 281 -14.39 1.84 -0.25
N ARG A 282 -13.93 3.04 0.09
CA ARG A 282 -14.05 3.62 1.45
C ARG A 282 -15.50 3.71 1.89
N GLU A 283 -16.36 4.24 1.02
CA GLU A 283 -17.77 4.41 1.36
C GLU A 283 -18.48 3.06 1.54
N ALA A 284 -18.30 2.14 0.59
CA ALA A 284 -18.88 0.80 0.69
C ALA A 284 -18.39 0.04 1.95
N MET A 285 -17.11 0.19 2.31
CA MET A 285 -16.56 -0.42 3.52
C MET A 285 -17.10 0.23 4.79
N ARG A 286 -17.22 1.56 4.81
CA ARG A 286 -17.80 2.31 5.93
C ARG A 286 -19.22 1.86 6.21
N GLU A 287 -20.08 1.88 5.17
CA GLU A 287 -21.48 1.43 5.31
C GLU A 287 -21.58 -0.02 5.82
N ALA A 288 -20.72 -0.91 5.30
CA ALA A 288 -20.75 -2.31 5.71
C ALA A 288 -20.29 -2.49 7.17
N CYS A 289 -19.27 -1.76 7.62
CA CYS A 289 -18.82 -1.76 9.01
C CYS A 289 -19.86 -1.15 9.96
N GLU A 290 -20.48 -0.03 9.59
CA GLU A 290 -21.54 0.63 10.38
C GLU A 290 -22.74 -0.30 10.62
N LYS A 291 -23.19 -1.01 9.58
CA LYS A 291 -24.28 -2.01 9.70
C LYS A 291 -23.98 -3.13 10.69
N LYS A 292 -22.69 -3.38 10.99
CA LYS A 292 -22.23 -4.41 11.94
C LYS A 292 -21.75 -3.83 13.27
N GLY A 293 -21.78 -2.51 13.44
CA GLY A 293 -21.26 -1.86 14.65
C GLY A 293 -19.74 -1.94 14.80
N VAL A 294 -19.00 -2.11 13.70
CA VAL A 294 -17.54 -2.22 13.65
C VAL A 294 -16.95 -0.85 13.38
N LYS A 295 -15.92 -0.47 14.14
CA LYS A 295 -15.19 0.78 13.91
C LYS A 295 -14.32 0.64 12.67
N PHE A 296 -14.50 1.56 11.72
CA PHE A 296 -13.75 1.59 10.47
C PHE A 296 -12.66 2.64 10.48
N TYR A 297 -11.45 2.25 10.05
CA TYR A 297 -10.27 3.09 10.02
C TYR A 297 -9.63 3.08 8.63
N HIS A 298 -9.11 4.22 8.21
CA HIS A 298 -8.31 4.35 6.99
C HIS A 298 -7.35 5.55 7.12
N PRO A 299 -6.18 5.52 6.48
CA PRO A 299 -5.32 6.70 6.40
C PRO A 299 -5.87 7.72 5.39
N SER A 300 -5.41 8.97 5.48
CA SER A 300 -5.61 9.94 4.39
C SER A 300 -4.86 9.50 3.11
N PRO A 301 -5.22 10.01 1.92
CA PRO A 301 -4.65 9.58 0.65
C PRO A 301 -3.13 9.62 0.61
N ILE A 302 -2.50 10.62 1.24
CA ILE A 302 -1.03 10.75 1.25
C ILE A 302 -0.32 9.62 1.99
N PHE A 303 -0.97 9.00 2.97
CA PHE A 303 -0.43 7.86 3.72
C PHE A 303 -0.92 6.50 3.18
N CYS A 304 -1.82 6.49 2.20
CA CYS A 304 -2.24 5.26 1.51
C CYS A 304 -1.24 4.80 0.46
N THR A 305 -0.64 5.73 -0.29
CA THR A 305 0.39 5.44 -1.28
C THR A 305 1.75 5.27 -0.61
N ASP A 306 2.75 4.80 -1.37
CA ASP A 306 4.09 4.57 -0.85
C ASP A 306 4.70 5.88 -0.31
N ASN A 307 5.11 5.85 0.94
CA ASN A 307 5.68 6.98 1.66
C ASN A 307 6.58 6.50 2.81
N ALA A 308 7.48 7.35 3.28
CA ALA A 308 8.38 6.95 4.35
C ALA A 308 7.79 7.09 5.75
N ALA A 309 6.74 7.88 5.95
CA ALA A 309 6.12 8.01 7.27
C ALA A 309 5.50 6.69 7.75
N MET A 310 4.91 5.89 6.83
CA MET A 310 4.40 4.56 7.14
C MET A 310 5.51 3.60 7.60
N ILE A 311 6.70 3.74 7.00
CA ILE A 311 7.90 2.95 7.38
C ILE A 311 8.40 3.38 8.74
N GLY A 312 8.43 4.70 9.02
CA GLY A 312 8.81 5.23 10.33
C GLY A 312 7.86 4.79 11.45
N ALA A 313 6.56 4.72 11.16
CA ALA A 313 5.57 4.21 12.10
C ALA A 313 5.83 2.73 12.44
N ALA A 314 6.08 1.87 11.44
CA ALA A 314 6.40 0.46 11.66
C ALA A 314 7.74 0.29 12.38
N ALA A 315 8.78 0.99 11.92
CA ALA A 315 10.12 0.94 12.51
C ALA A 315 10.14 1.31 13.98
N TYR A 316 9.30 2.24 14.42
CA TYR A 316 9.21 2.62 15.83
C TYR A 316 8.78 1.45 16.71
N TYR A 317 7.75 0.72 16.34
CA TYR A 317 7.28 -0.43 17.15
C TYR A 317 8.28 -1.58 17.13
N ASP A 318 8.92 -1.83 15.99
CA ASP A 318 10.03 -2.78 15.88
C ASP A 318 11.21 -2.38 16.75
N PHE A 319 11.56 -1.11 16.76
CA PHE A 319 12.61 -0.55 17.60
C PHE A 319 12.30 -0.72 19.09
N LEU A 320 11.07 -0.47 19.52
CA LEU A 320 10.65 -0.69 20.91
C LEU A 320 10.66 -2.17 21.31
N ALA A 321 10.34 -3.06 20.37
CA ALA A 321 10.45 -4.51 20.57
C ALA A 321 11.89 -5.02 20.63
N GLY A 322 12.88 -4.12 20.50
CA GLY A 322 14.31 -4.45 20.58
C GLY A 322 14.94 -4.89 19.26
N LYS A 323 14.21 -4.82 18.14
CA LYS A 323 14.74 -5.20 16.83
C LYS A 323 15.86 -4.25 16.40
N ARG A 324 16.96 -4.82 15.98
CA ARG A 324 18.15 -4.15 15.44
C ARG A 324 18.73 -5.04 14.36
N ASP A 325 18.88 -4.50 13.17
CA ASP A 325 19.50 -5.20 12.05
C ASP A 325 20.95 -4.79 11.90
N GLY A 326 21.78 -5.71 11.43
CA GLY A 326 23.20 -5.46 11.16
C GLY A 326 23.43 -4.87 9.77
N LEU A 327 24.69 -4.59 9.48
CA LEU A 327 25.10 -4.11 8.15
C LEU A 327 25.02 -5.20 7.06
N ASP A 328 24.72 -6.42 7.42
CA ASP A 328 24.39 -7.55 6.53
C ASP A 328 22.94 -7.51 6.02
N LEU A 329 22.07 -6.64 6.56
CA LEU A 329 20.71 -6.44 6.03
C LEU A 329 20.75 -6.29 4.50
N ASN A 330 19.90 -7.04 3.79
CA ASN A 330 19.87 -7.02 2.34
C ASN A 330 18.44 -6.93 1.82
N ALA A 331 18.29 -6.53 0.57
CA ALA A 331 17.00 -6.49 -0.09
C ALA A 331 16.43 -7.89 -0.30
N VAL A 332 15.14 -8.08 0.03
CA VAL A 332 14.39 -9.33 -0.13
C VAL A 332 13.13 -9.06 -0.98
N PRO A 333 13.22 -9.17 -2.33
CA PRO A 333 12.15 -8.75 -3.24
C PRO A 333 10.81 -9.44 -3.00
N ASN A 334 10.83 -10.69 -2.59
CA ASN A 334 9.64 -11.53 -2.38
C ASN A 334 9.39 -11.85 -0.91
N LEU A 335 9.78 -10.93 -0.01
CA LEU A 335 9.59 -11.09 1.43
C LEU A 335 8.11 -11.27 1.74
N LYS A 336 7.77 -12.32 2.49
CA LYS A 336 6.39 -12.54 2.91
C LYS A 336 6.10 -11.86 4.24
N LEU A 337 4.90 -11.34 4.39
CA LEU A 337 4.46 -10.73 5.64
C LEU A 337 4.55 -11.75 6.79
N GLY A 338 5.23 -11.35 7.86
CA GLY A 338 5.51 -12.22 9.01
C GLY A 338 6.78 -13.07 8.89
N GLU A 339 7.46 -13.11 7.72
CA GLU A 339 8.81 -13.65 7.57
C GLU A 339 9.84 -12.54 7.83
N ARG A 340 10.94 -12.91 8.51
CA ARG A 340 12.06 -11.98 8.82
C ARG A 340 13.39 -12.71 8.68
#